data_1859a24dd33a233a50912edde0077e67
#
_entry.id   1859a24dd33a233a50912edde0077e67
#
_cell.length_a   1.000
_cell.length_b   1.000
_cell.length_c   1.000
_cell.angle_alpha   90.00
_cell.angle_beta   90.00
_cell.angle_gamma   90.00
#
_symmetry.space_group_name_H-M   'P 1'
#
loop_
_entity.id
_entity.type
_entity.pdbx_description
1 polymer ?
#
loop_
_entity_poly.entity_id
_entity_poly.type
_entity_poly.pdbx_seq_one_letter_code
_entity_poly.pdbx_strand_id
1 'polypeptide(L)'
;MSKVKQQDVDQLIALVGGSDNIAMVTHCITRLRFVLNDPSKADPKGLEALPMVKGCFTNAGQFQVVIGPEVDDYYKVLIASTGKSAAGKEQAKVAARQNMSWFERSISHFAEIFFPLLPALISGGLILGFRNVIGEIPMSDGQTLAQMHPLWQSIYDFLWLLGEAVFMFLPVAVCWSTVRKMGGTEILGIVLGITLVSPQLMNSYNLGQQIPEVWNFGWFTIEKVGYQAQVIPSVLAGMALAVIENGLKRIIPNYLYLVIVPVSSLIIAVFLAHTLIGPFGRMIGDGVAFAVKFIMTGSLAPIGAALFGFLYAPLVITGVHQTTLAIDMQMVQSTGGTPVWPLIALSNIAQAAAVVGVIIVSRKHNEREISVPAAISAFLGVTEPAMYGINLKYRFPMLCAMIGSAFAGLICGLFHVTANGIGVGGLPGILSIKPQFWSIYALAMLVAIVVPIILTMLVYQRKARRGELAVV
;
A
#
# COMPACT_ATOMS: atom_id res chain seq x y z
N MET A 1 -12.07 -35.04 -12.63
CA MET A 1 -13.37 -34.94 -11.95
C MET A 1 -13.15 -33.94 -10.79
N SER A 2 -13.94 -32.88 -10.71
CA SER A 2 -13.86 -31.90 -9.64
C SER A 2 -14.04 -32.58 -8.27
N LYS A 3 -13.12 -32.35 -7.34
CA LYS A 3 -13.21 -32.85 -5.95
C LYS A 3 -14.30 -32.12 -5.14
N VAL A 4 -14.91 -31.09 -5.73
CA VAL A 4 -15.90 -30.23 -5.07
C VAL A 4 -17.26 -30.89 -5.10
N LYS A 5 -17.86 -31.10 -3.94
CA LYS A 5 -19.22 -31.63 -3.78
C LYS A 5 -20.23 -30.51 -3.90
N GLN A 6 -21.32 -30.71 -4.62
CA GLN A 6 -22.43 -29.76 -4.74
C GLN A 6 -22.95 -29.34 -3.36
N GLN A 7 -23.06 -30.30 -2.44
CA GLN A 7 -23.53 -30.07 -1.09
C GLN A 7 -22.70 -29.04 -0.30
N ASP A 8 -21.37 -29.01 -0.52
CA ASP A 8 -20.47 -28.04 0.12
C ASP A 8 -20.74 -26.62 -0.38
N VAL A 9 -21.03 -26.48 -1.68
CA VAL A 9 -21.36 -25.18 -2.28
C VAL A 9 -22.74 -24.70 -1.85
N ASP A 10 -23.71 -25.61 -1.74
CA ASP A 10 -25.06 -25.27 -1.28
C ASP A 10 -25.06 -24.79 0.18
N GLN A 11 -24.26 -25.41 1.06
CA GLN A 11 -24.05 -24.95 2.43
C GLN A 11 -23.38 -23.58 2.47
N LEU A 12 -22.37 -23.35 1.62
CA LEU A 12 -21.70 -22.06 1.52
C LEU A 12 -22.68 -20.97 1.07
N ILE A 13 -23.51 -21.22 0.07
CA ILE A 13 -24.56 -20.29 -0.38
C ILE A 13 -25.56 -19.99 0.75
N ALA A 14 -26.01 -20.99 1.46
CA ALA A 14 -26.93 -20.80 2.58
C ALA A 14 -26.34 -19.91 3.66
N LEU A 15 -25.07 -20.13 4.04
CA LEU A 15 -24.37 -19.41 5.10
C LEU A 15 -23.94 -17.99 4.71
N VAL A 16 -23.87 -17.64 3.43
CA VAL A 16 -23.70 -16.23 3.02
C VAL A 16 -25.04 -15.46 2.93
N GLY A 17 -26.14 -16.10 3.36
CA GLY A 17 -27.48 -15.51 3.40
C GLY A 17 -28.37 -15.89 2.21
N GLY A 18 -28.00 -16.93 1.47
CA GLY A 18 -28.76 -17.45 0.32
C GLY A 18 -28.37 -16.80 -1.01
N SER A 19 -28.83 -17.40 -2.12
CA SER A 19 -28.56 -16.93 -3.49
C SER A 19 -29.03 -15.49 -3.71
N ASP A 20 -30.15 -15.07 -3.10
CA ASP A 20 -30.73 -13.74 -3.25
C ASP A 20 -29.89 -12.66 -2.57
N ASN A 21 -29.11 -13.05 -1.55
CA ASN A 21 -28.20 -12.14 -0.86
C ASN A 21 -26.90 -11.92 -1.63
N ILE A 22 -26.59 -12.76 -2.62
CA ILE A 22 -25.40 -12.63 -3.46
C ILE A 22 -25.71 -11.68 -4.60
N ALA A 23 -25.20 -10.45 -4.56
CA ALA A 23 -25.28 -9.51 -5.66
C ALA A 23 -24.30 -9.90 -6.78
N MET A 24 -23.05 -10.19 -6.40
CA MET A 24 -21.97 -10.59 -7.32
C MET A 24 -20.99 -11.52 -6.61
N VAL A 25 -20.32 -12.38 -7.39
CA VAL A 25 -19.21 -13.19 -6.90
C VAL A 25 -18.05 -13.15 -7.89
N THR A 26 -16.85 -13.08 -7.35
CA THR A 26 -15.58 -13.20 -8.08
C THR A 26 -14.63 -14.05 -7.26
N HIS A 27 -13.49 -14.41 -7.81
CA HIS A 27 -12.45 -15.11 -7.05
C HIS A 27 -11.05 -14.58 -7.37
N CYS A 28 -10.10 -14.87 -6.49
CA CYS A 28 -8.68 -14.76 -6.76
C CYS A 28 -8.03 -16.15 -6.60
N ILE A 29 -6.72 -16.23 -6.52
CA ILE A 29 -5.99 -17.52 -6.46
C ILE A 29 -6.43 -18.42 -5.30
N THR A 30 -6.94 -17.85 -4.19
CA THR A 30 -7.25 -18.61 -2.97
C THR A 30 -8.59 -18.27 -2.32
N ARG A 31 -9.37 -17.29 -2.85
CA ARG A 31 -10.54 -16.74 -2.16
C ARG A 31 -11.71 -16.54 -3.09
N LEU A 32 -12.90 -16.91 -2.64
CA LEU A 32 -14.15 -16.40 -3.17
C LEU A 32 -14.41 -15.01 -2.59
N ARG A 33 -14.91 -14.10 -3.42
CA ARG A 33 -15.21 -12.71 -3.06
C ARG A 33 -16.66 -12.41 -3.41
N PHE A 34 -17.47 -12.23 -2.39
CA PHE A 34 -18.89 -11.94 -2.50
C PHE A 34 -19.15 -10.46 -2.32
N VAL A 35 -19.96 -9.88 -3.16
CA VAL A 35 -20.67 -8.65 -2.88
C VAL A 35 -22.06 -9.06 -2.41
N LEU A 36 -22.35 -8.83 -1.14
CA LEU A 36 -23.63 -9.18 -0.55
C LEU A 36 -24.57 -7.96 -0.56
N ASN A 37 -25.87 -8.20 -0.81
CA ASN A 37 -26.90 -7.16 -0.71
C ASN A 37 -27.07 -6.70 0.75
N ASP A 38 -26.98 -7.65 1.68
CA ASP A 38 -27.03 -7.42 3.12
C ASP A 38 -25.93 -8.26 3.81
N PRO A 39 -24.79 -7.66 4.15
CA PRO A 39 -23.69 -8.35 4.82
C PRO A 39 -24.06 -8.94 6.20
N SER A 40 -25.11 -8.44 6.86
CA SER A 40 -25.54 -8.93 8.18
C SER A 40 -26.15 -10.31 8.14
N LYS A 41 -26.61 -10.77 6.97
CA LYS A 41 -27.19 -12.11 6.76
C LYS A 41 -26.14 -13.21 6.63
N ALA A 42 -24.88 -12.87 6.45
CA ALA A 42 -23.80 -13.88 6.42
C ALA A 42 -23.52 -14.39 7.83
N ASP A 43 -23.32 -15.69 7.96
CA ASP A 43 -22.88 -16.34 9.21
C ASP A 43 -21.38 -16.72 9.11
N PRO A 44 -20.48 -15.84 9.60
CA PRO A 44 -19.05 -16.11 9.57
C PRO A 44 -18.65 -17.36 10.37
N LYS A 45 -19.33 -17.61 11.50
CA LYS A 45 -19.01 -18.77 12.36
C LYS A 45 -19.40 -20.08 11.70
N GLY A 46 -20.58 -20.12 11.09
CA GLY A 46 -21.03 -21.27 10.33
C GLY A 46 -20.13 -21.56 9.12
N LEU A 47 -19.69 -20.50 8.41
CA LEU A 47 -18.75 -20.64 7.29
C LEU A 47 -17.39 -21.17 7.73
N GLU A 48 -16.83 -20.68 8.83
CA GLU A 48 -15.55 -21.16 9.37
C GLU A 48 -15.59 -22.59 9.90
N ALA A 49 -16.80 -23.12 10.20
CA ALA A 49 -17.00 -24.52 10.57
C ALA A 49 -16.99 -25.48 9.36
N LEU A 50 -17.11 -24.98 8.13
CA LEU A 50 -17.04 -25.81 6.92
C LEU A 50 -15.61 -26.29 6.67
N PRO A 51 -15.38 -27.59 6.38
CA PRO A 51 -14.03 -28.14 6.21
C PRO A 51 -13.20 -27.47 5.12
N MET A 52 -13.82 -26.96 4.05
CA MET A 52 -13.16 -26.32 2.93
C MET A 52 -12.87 -24.82 3.19
N VAL A 53 -13.49 -24.21 4.19
CA VAL A 53 -13.31 -22.81 4.51
C VAL A 53 -12.16 -22.65 5.51
N LYS A 54 -11.17 -21.87 5.15
CA LYS A 54 -9.96 -21.61 5.96
C LYS A 54 -10.07 -20.32 6.77
N GLY A 55 -11.09 -19.52 6.50
CA GLY A 55 -11.44 -18.30 7.20
C GLY A 55 -12.32 -17.39 6.33
N CYS A 56 -13.01 -16.46 6.95
CA CYS A 56 -13.81 -15.46 6.25
C CYS A 56 -13.66 -14.08 6.90
N PHE A 57 -13.76 -13.03 6.10
CA PHE A 57 -13.64 -11.63 6.55
C PHE A 57 -14.23 -10.68 5.51
N THR A 58 -14.56 -9.47 5.97
CA THR A 58 -14.97 -8.38 5.07
C THR A 58 -13.80 -7.45 4.83
N ASN A 59 -13.52 -7.15 3.57
CA ASN A 59 -12.53 -6.16 3.18
C ASN A 59 -13.02 -5.37 1.95
N ALA A 60 -12.90 -4.04 2.03
CA ALA A 60 -13.31 -3.13 0.96
C ALA A 60 -14.75 -3.39 0.46
N GLY A 61 -15.70 -3.64 1.39
CA GLY A 61 -17.11 -3.92 1.10
C GLY A 61 -17.38 -5.28 0.47
N GLN A 62 -16.37 -6.14 0.33
CA GLN A 62 -16.49 -7.52 -0.16
C GLN A 62 -16.38 -8.50 1.00
N PHE A 63 -17.31 -9.42 1.10
CA PHE A 63 -17.21 -10.56 1.99
C PHE A 63 -16.36 -11.64 1.33
N GLN A 64 -15.24 -12.00 1.92
CA GLN A 64 -14.24 -12.90 1.35
C GLN A 64 -14.20 -14.20 2.14
N VAL A 65 -14.24 -15.34 1.42
CA VAL A 65 -14.14 -16.69 1.98
C VAL A 65 -12.87 -17.35 1.43
N VAL A 66 -11.95 -17.68 2.31
CA VAL A 66 -10.67 -18.30 1.96
C VAL A 66 -10.88 -19.79 1.79
N ILE A 67 -10.71 -20.29 0.57
CA ILE A 67 -10.81 -21.71 0.21
C ILE A 67 -9.42 -22.33 0.06
N GLY A 68 -8.54 -21.69 -0.70
CA GLY A 68 -7.23 -22.18 -1.08
C GLY A 68 -7.11 -22.44 -2.58
N PRO A 69 -6.16 -23.29 -3.03
CA PRO A 69 -5.90 -23.53 -4.46
C PRO A 69 -7.11 -24.04 -5.26
N GLU A 70 -8.05 -24.68 -4.58
CA GLU A 70 -9.27 -25.26 -5.19
C GLU A 70 -10.38 -24.24 -5.45
N VAL A 71 -10.13 -22.96 -5.20
CA VAL A 71 -11.14 -21.88 -5.28
C VAL A 71 -11.80 -21.77 -6.65
N ASP A 72 -11.08 -22.04 -7.73
CA ASP A 72 -11.61 -21.97 -9.10
C ASP A 72 -12.71 -23.02 -9.34
N ASP A 73 -12.54 -24.23 -8.79
CA ASP A 73 -13.54 -25.29 -8.88
C ASP A 73 -14.79 -24.97 -8.08
N TYR A 74 -14.64 -24.44 -6.85
CA TYR A 74 -15.76 -23.93 -6.04
C TYR A 74 -16.49 -22.80 -6.75
N TYR A 75 -15.77 -21.88 -7.35
CA TYR A 75 -16.33 -20.75 -8.09
C TYR A 75 -17.18 -21.20 -9.27
N LYS A 76 -16.70 -22.16 -10.08
CA LYS A 76 -17.45 -22.71 -11.22
C LYS A 76 -18.77 -23.36 -10.79
N VAL A 77 -18.75 -24.17 -9.74
CA VAL A 77 -19.95 -24.82 -9.21
C VAL A 77 -20.91 -23.77 -8.62
N LEU A 78 -20.40 -22.76 -7.91
CA LEU A 78 -21.18 -21.69 -7.31
C LEU A 78 -21.90 -20.83 -8.37
N ILE A 79 -21.21 -20.46 -9.45
CA ILE A 79 -21.82 -19.75 -10.58
C ILE A 79 -22.92 -20.60 -11.22
N ALA A 80 -22.67 -21.90 -11.44
CA ALA A 80 -23.67 -22.81 -12.02
C ALA A 80 -24.92 -22.93 -11.10
N SER A 81 -24.74 -22.95 -9.78
CA SER A 81 -25.84 -23.10 -8.80
C SER A 81 -26.63 -21.80 -8.58
N THR A 82 -25.98 -20.64 -8.67
CA THR A 82 -26.64 -19.34 -8.38
C THR A 82 -27.19 -18.65 -9.62
N GLY A 83 -26.79 -19.07 -10.83
CA GLY A 83 -27.14 -18.36 -12.06
C GLY A 83 -26.60 -16.93 -12.17
N LYS A 84 -25.76 -16.51 -11.19
CA LYS A 84 -25.17 -15.17 -11.19
C LYS A 84 -24.04 -15.12 -12.20
N SER A 85 -24.05 -14.15 -13.08
CA SER A 85 -23.00 -14.01 -14.11
C SER A 85 -21.64 -13.78 -13.45
N ALA A 86 -20.58 -14.33 -14.06
CA ALA A 86 -19.21 -14.01 -13.71
C ALA A 86 -18.99 -12.50 -13.88
N ALA A 87 -19.11 -11.75 -12.80
CA ALA A 87 -18.86 -10.31 -12.84
C ALA A 87 -17.37 -10.05 -13.00
N GLY A 88 -17.02 -9.12 -13.88
CA GLY A 88 -15.65 -8.62 -13.96
C GLY A 88 -15.20 -8.06 -12.59
N LYS A 89 -13.91 -8.19 -12.26
CA LYS A 89 -13.36 -7.71 -10.97
C LYS A 89 -13.71 -6.25 -10.69
N GLU A 90 -13.80 -5.42 -11.72
CA GLU A 90 -14.15 -4.01 -11.60
C GLU A 90 -15.63 -3.80 -11.25
N GLN A 91 -16.53 -4.59 -11.83
CA GLN A 91 -17.96 -4.53 -11.50
C GLN A 91 -18.22 -4.95 -10.05
N ALA A 92 -17.53 -5.98 -9.58
CA ALA A 92 -17.61 -6.41 -8.17
C ALA A 92 -17.08 -5.36 -7.20
N LYS A 93 -16.04 -4.62 -7.57
CA LYS A 93 -15.54 -3.49 -6.76
C LYS A 93 -16.53 -2.33 -6.69
N VAL A 94 -17.15 -1.99 -7.83
CA VAL A 94 -18.17 -0.90 -7.87
C VAL A 94 -19.35 -1.25 -6.98
N ALA A 95 -19.86 -2.48 -7.08
CA ALA A 95 -20.97 -2.95 -6.23
C ALA A 95 -20.59 -3.01 -4.74
N ALA A 96 -19.36 -3.45 -4.41
CA ALA A 96 -18.87 -3.52 -3.03
C ALA A 96 -18.83 -2.15 -2.31
N ARG A 97 -18.72 -1.04 -3.06
CA ARG A 97 -18.71 0.32 -2.48
C ARG A 97 -20.00 0.68 -1.76
N GLN A 98 -21.12 0.04 -2.08
CA GLN A 98 -22.39 0.26 -1.39
C GLN A 98 -22.31 -0.16 0.07
N ASN A 99 -21.47 -1.14 0.39
CA ASN A 99 -21.26 -1.71 1.73
C ASN A 99 -20.16 -0.99 2.52
N MET A 100 -19.60 0.11 1.99
CA MET A 100 -18.55 0.88 2.66
C MET A 100 -19.12 2.14 3.32
N SER A 101 -18.59 2.50 4.50
CA SER A 101 -18.81 3.81 5.09
C SER A 101 -18.24 4.92 4.18
N TRP A 102 -18.72 6.14 4.35
CA TRP A 102 -18.20 7.31 3.64
C TRP A 102 -16.68 7.46 3.77
N PHE A 103 -16.16 7.25 4.98
CA PHE A 103 -14.73 7.37 5.27
C PHE A 103 -13.91 6.28 4.56
N GLU A 104 -14.33 5.01 4.68
CA GLU A 104 -13.71 3.89 3.96
C GLU A 104 -13.76 4.08 2.45
N ARG A 105 -14.86 4.61 1.93
CA ARG A 105 -15.00 4.90 0.50
C ARG A 105 -14.01 5.95 0.04
N SER A 106 -13.84 7.05 0.81
CA SER A 106 -12.89 8.11 0.49
C SER A 106 -11.45 7.60 0.50
N ILE A 107 -11.07 6.83 1.53
CA ILE A 107 -9.74 6.21 1.62
C ILE A 107 -9.51 5.23 0.47
N SER A 108 -10.50 4.38 0.15
CA SER A 108 -10.40 3.43 -0.95
C SER A 108 -10.20 4.15 -2.29
N HIS A 109 -10.91 5.26 -2.52
CA HIS A 109 -10.70 6.08 -3.71
C HIS A 109 -9.28 6.62 -3.82
N PHE A 110 -8.73 7.13 -2.71
CA PHE A 110 -7.37 7.63 -2.67
C PHE A 110 -6.35 6.51 -2.91
N ALA A 111 -6.51 5.37 -2.21
CA ALA A 111 -5.64 4.21 -2.35
C ALA A 111 -5.61 3.65 -3.79
N GLU A 112 -6.75 3.63 -4.48
CA GLU A 112 -6.85 3.15 -5.86
C GLU A 112 -6.03 3.98 -6.86
N ILE A 113 -5.68 5.24 -6.54
CA ILE A 113 -4.76 6.06 -7.34
C ILE A 113 -3.35 5.46 -7.30
N PHE A 114 -2.93 4.88 -6.16
CA PHE A 114 -1.58 4.36 -5.97
C PHE A 114 -1.40 2.91 -6.45
N PHE A 115 -2.45 2.10 -6.52
CA PHE A 115 -2.33 0.71 -6.94
C PHE A 115 -1.59 0.50 -8.27
N PRO A 116 -1.88 1.26 -9.35
CA PRO A 116 -1.16 1.12 -10.61
C PRO A 116 0.33 1.51 -10.52
N LEU A 117 0.70 2.32 -9.52
CA LEU A 117 2.04 2.86 -9.33
C LEU A 117 2.94 1.93 -8.53
N LEU A 118 2.36 0.99 -7.76
CA LEU A 118 3.12 0.10 -6.86
C LEU A 118 4.26 -0.65 -7.55
N PRO A 119 4.10 -1.26 -8.74
CA PRO A 119 5.21 -1.96 -9.38
C PRO A 119 6.40 -1.05 -9.67
N ALA A 120 6.16 0.20 -10.09
CA ALA A 120 7.21 1.18 -10.35
C ALA A 120 7.88 1.62 -9.04
N LEU A 121 7.10 1.95 -8.00
CA LEU A 121 7.62 2.37 -6.70
C LEU A 121 8.49 1.28 -6.04
N ILE A 122 8.02 0.03 -6.07
CA ILE A 122 8.76 -1.12 -5.54
C ILE A 122 10.06 -1.32 -6.31
N SER A 123 10.00 -1.31 -7.64
CA SER A 123 11.19 -1.48 -8.48
C SER A 123 12.19 -0.35 -8.28
N GLY A 124 11.73 0.90 -8.26
CA GLY A 124 12.57 2.07 -8.01
C GLY A 124 13.25 2.02 -6.63
N GLY A 125 12.48 1.65 -5.60
CA GLY A 125 13.01 1.50 -4.24
C GLY A 125 14.07 0.40 -4.12
N LEU A 126 13.87 -0.77 -4.78
CA LEU A 126 14.88 -1.83 -4.83
C LEU A 126 16.15 -1.41 -5.56
N ILE A 127 15.99 -0.73 -6.71
CA ILE A 127 17.11 -0.24 -7.52
C ILE A 127 17.94 0.76 -6.70
N LEU A 128 17.29 1.73 -6.03
CA LEU A 128 17.99 2.67 -5.16
C LEU A 128 18.61 1.99 -3.94
N GLY A 129 17.93 1.00 -3.34
CA GLY A 129 18.50 0.20 -2.27
C GLY A 129 19.79 -0.52 -2.69
N PHE A 130 19.79 -1.16 -3.87
CA PHE A 130 20.97 -1.81 -4.43
C PHE A 130 22.09 -0.79 -4.77
N ARG A 131 21.72 0.37 -5.31
CA ARG A 131 22.62 1.49 -5.54
C ARG A 131 23.31 1.94 -4.24
N ASN A 132 22.58 2.05 -3.14
CA ASN A 132 23.12 2.43 -1.84
C ASN A 132 24.18 1.41 -1.34
N VAL A 133 23.98 0.12 -1.60
CA VAL A 133 24.98 -0.91 -1.29
C VAL A 133 26.30 -0.63 -2.00
N ILE A 134 26.25 -0.20 -3.27
CA ILE A 134 27.43 0.07 -4.10
C ILE A 134 28.12 1.38 -3.68
N GLY A 135 27.36 2.43 -3.39
CA GLY A 135 27.89 3.78 -3.27
C GLY A 135 27.94 4.37 -1.86
N GLU A 136 27.29 3.74 -0.85
CA GLU A 136 27.19 4.34 0.47
C GLU A 136 27.78 3.44 1.58
N ILE A 137 28.10 2.17 1.27
CA ILE A 137 28.70 1.25 2.25
C ILE A 137 30.22 1.24 2.09
N PRO A 138 30.98 1.68 3.10
CA PRO A 138 32.42 1.54 3.11
C PRO A 138 32.81 0.06 3.16
N MET A 139 33.67 -0.37 2.23
CA MET A 139 34.15 -1.75 2.15
C MET A 139 35.58 -1.86 2.70
N SER A 140 36.59 -1.48 1.91
CA SER A 140 37.98 -1.54 2.30
C SER A 140 38.54 -0.12 2.39
N ASP A 141 39.36 0.14 3.42
CA ASP A 141 40.03 1.44 3.64
C ASP A 141 39.08 2.66 3.68
N GLY A 142 37.81 2.42 4.05
CA GLY A 142 36.77 3.46 4.12
C GLY A 142 36.21 3.88 2.75
N GLN A 143 36.59 3.20 1.67
CA GLN A 143 36.08 3.47 0.32
C GLN A 143 34.89 2.58 0.00
N THR A 144 33.93 3.13 -0.78
CA THR A 144 32.79 2.37 -1.31
C THR A 144 33.18 1.62 -2.59
N LEU A 145 32.40 0.61 -2.99
CA LEU A 145 32.62 -0.11 -4.24
C LEU A 145 32.68 0.84 -5.45
N ALA A 146 31.82 1.85 -5.49
CA ALA A 146 31.81 2.86 -6.55
C ALA A 146 33.13 3.64 -6.62
N GLN A 147 33.71 3.99 -5.46
CA GLN A 147 34.99 4.72 -5.40
C GLN A 147 36.20 3.84 -5.74
N MET A 148 36.10 2.54 -5.50
CA MET A 148 37.20 1.62 -5.72
C MET A 148 37.42 1.24 -7.19
N HIS A 149 36.37 1.26 -8.03
CA HIS A 149 36.45 0.78 -9.39
C HIS A 149 35.52 1.53 -10.37
N PRO A 150 36.00 2.00 -11.54
CA PRO A 150 35.20 2.76 -12.51
C PRO A 150 33.93 2.05 -13.00
N LEU A 151 33.97 0.71 -13.11
CA LEU A 151 32.79 -0.07 -13.49
C LEU A 151 31.66 0.09 -12.47
N TRP A 152 31.97 -0.01 -11.18
CA TRP A 152 30.96 0.16 -10.11
C TRP A 152 30.45 1.60 -10.04
N GLN A 153 31.30 2.59 -10.32
CA GLN A 153 30.87 3.98 -10.44
C GLN A 153 29.86 4.13 -11.59
N SER A 154 30.15 3.54 -12.76
CA SER A 154 29.21 3.60 -13.89
C SER A 154 27.88 2.90 -13.60
N ILE A 155 27.91 1.75 -12.92
CA ILE A 155 26.69 1.06 -12.47
C ILE A 155 25.93 1.92 -11.47
N TYR A 156 26.59 2.53 -10.50
CA TYR A 156 26.02 3.40 -9.50
C TYR A 156 25.29 4.60 -10.14
N ASP A 157 25.89 5.24 -11.12
CA ASP A 157 25.30 6.37 -11.85
C ASP A 157 24.11 5.93 -12.73
N PHE A 158 24.22 4.77 -13.39
CA PHE A 158 23.14 4.20 -14.19
C PHE A 158 21.92 3.82 -13.35
N LEU A 159 22.14 3.22 -12.18
CA LEU A 159 21.05 2.88 -11.25
C LEU A 159 20.35 4.13 -10.70
N TRP A 160 21.07 5.25 -10.57
CA TRP A 160 20.47 6.53 -10.20
C TRP A 160 19.45 7.00 -11.25
N LEU A 161 19.79 6.92 -12.53
CA LEU A 161 18.89 7.29 -13.61
C LEU A 161 17.56 6.54 -13.52
N LEU A 162 17.61 5.23 -13.25
CA LEU A 162 16.40 4.40 -13.12
C LEU A 162 15.60 4.73 -11.86
N GLY A 163 16.26 4.87 -10.72
CA GLY A 163 15.61 5.17 -9.44
C GLY A 163 15.00 6.57 -9.42
N GLU A 164 15.76 7.57 -9.90
CA GLU A 164 15.31 8.95 -9.98
C GLU A 164 14.08 9.10 -10.87
N ALA A 165 14.05 8.41 -12.02
CA ALA A 165 12.93 8.47 -12.95
C ALA A 165 11.60 8.09 -12.28
N VAL A 166 11.60 7.11 -11.38
CA VAL A 166 10.39 6.68 -10.67
C VAL A 166 9.89 7.73 -9.69
N PHE A 167 10.78 8.28 -8.87
CA PHE A 167 10.38 9.16 -7.77
C PHE A 167 10.25 10.63 -8.20
N MET A 168 11.20 11.15 -8.97
CA MET A 168 11.17 12.53 -9.44
C MET A 168 10.00 12.83 -10.37
N PHE A 169 9.68 11.86 -11.27
CA PHE A 169 8.57 11.97 -12.21
C PHE A 169 7.27 11.35 -11.70
N LEU A 170 7.19 11.03 -10.41
CA LEU A 170 5.98 10.52 -9.77
C LEU A 170 4.72 11.35 -10.05
N PRO A 171 4.77 12.70 -10.13
CA PRO A 171 3.61 13.52 -10.49
C PRO A 171 2.96 13.12 -11.81
N VAL A 172 3.73 12.66 -12.80
CA VAL A 172 3.20 12.21 -14.09
C VAL A 172 2.29 10.99 -13.91
N ALA A 173 2.78 9.99 -13.17
CA ALA A 173 2.06 8.76 -12.90
C ALA A 173 0.84 9.00 -11.99
N VAL A 174 0.96 9.90 -11.01
CA VAL A 174 -0.13 10.28 -10.10
C VAL A 174 -1.24 11.02 -10.84
N CYS A 175 -0.90 12.02 -11.66
CA CYS A 175 -1.88 12.74 -12.48
C CYS A 175 -2.60 11.80 -13.46
N TRP A 176 -1.85 10.93 -14.15
CA TRP A 176 -2.43 9.90 -15.03
C TRP A 176 -3.44 9.02 -14.29
N SER A 177 -3.03 8.45 -13.17
CA SER A 177 -3.87 7.54 -12.39
C SER A 177 -5.12 8.23 -11.83
N THR A 178 -4.96 9.49 -11.36
CA THR A 178 -6.07 10.30 -10.84
C THR A 178 -7.10 10.61 -11.93
N VAL A 179 -6.64 11.09 -13.09
CA VAL A 179 -7.51 11.42 -14.24
C VAL A 179 -8.24 10.17 -14.74
N ARG A 180 -7.53 9.05 -14.91
CA ARG A 180 -8.11 7.75 -15.23
C ARG A 180 -9.19 7.35 -14.23
N LYS A 181 -8.92 7.47 -12.95
CA LYS A 181 -9.86 7.13 -11.87
C LYS A 181 -11.14 7.97 -11.90
N MET A 182 -11.04 9.22 -12.30
CA MET A 182 -12.17 10.16 -12.41
C MET A 182 -12.87 10.13 -13.76
N GLY A 183 -12.47 9.22 -14.67
CA GLY A 183 -13.10 9.08 -16.00
C GLY A 183 -12.75 10.20 -16.97
N GLY A 184 -11.61 10.88 -16.76
CA GLY A 184 -11.04 11.83 -17.70
C GLY A 184 -10.16 11.15 -18.75
N THR A 185 -9.61 11.94 -19.67
CA THR A 185 -8.73 11.46 -20.74
C THR A 185 -7.33 11.25 -20.22
N GLU A 186 -6.90 10.00 -20.12
CA GLU A 186 -5.64 9.59 -19.46
C GLU A 186 -4.40 10.32 -19.98
N ILE A 187 -4.29 10.52 -21.30
CA ILE A 187 -3.14 11.20 -21.89
C ILE A 187 -3.04 12.66 -21.45
N LEU A 188 -4.17 13.35 -21.20
CA LEU A 188 -4.16 14.71 -20.67
C LEU A 188 -3.61 14.75 -19.24
N GLY A 189 -3.89 13.69 -18.45
CA GLY A 189 -3.28 13.51 -17.13
C GLY A 189 -1.77 13.36 -17.19
N ILE A 190 -1.26 12.61 -18.16
CA ILE A 190 0.19 12.48 -18.42
C ILE A 190 0.79 13.84 -18.79
N VAL A 191 0.18 14.56 -19.74
CA VAL A 191 0.65 15.89 -20.18
C VAL A 191 0.66 16.87 -19.01
N LEU A 192 -0.42 16.93 -18.21
CA LEU A 192 -0.46 17.75 -17.00
C LEU A 192 0.70 17.41 -16.06
N GLY A 193 0.90 16.12 -15.76
CA GLY A 193 1.98 15.68 -14.87
C GLY A 193 3.37 16.06 -15.40
N ILE A 194 3.61 15.99 -16.71
CA ILE A 194 4.85 16.44 -17.34
C ILE A 194 5.05 17.96 -17.14
N THR A 195 3.98 18.77 -17.25
CA THR A 195 4.11 20.21 -16.98
C THR A 195 4.51 20.51 -15.54
N LEU A 196 4.05 19.69 -14.57
CA LEU A 196 4.39 19.85 -13.16
C LEU A 196 5.87 19.56 -12.85
N VAL A 197 6.54 18.74 -13.65
CA VAL A 197 7.95 18.37 -13.45
C VAL A 197 8.86 18.88 -14.58
N SER A 198 8.36 19.82 -15.40
CA SER A 198 9.09 20.37 -16.53
C SER A 198 10.44 20.95 -16.10
N PRO A 199 11.52 20.73 -16.89
CA PRO A 199 12.83 21.34 -16.64
C PRO A 199 12.83 22.88 -16.77
N GLN A 200 11.77 23.49 -17.31
CA GLN A 200 11.58 24.94 -17.31
C GLN A 200 11.24 25.50 -15.92
N LEU A 201 10.89 24.63 -14.98
CA LEU A 201 10.58 24.99 -13.59
C LEU A 201 11.78 24.72 -12.71
N MET A 202 11.97 25.53 -11.68
CA MET A 202 12.93 25.24 -10.64
C MET A 202 12.56 23.93 -9.95
N ASN A 203 13.53 23.03 -9.78
CA ASN A 203 13.31 21.78 -9.11
C ASN A 203 12.83 22.00 -7.67
N SER A 204 11.78 21.29 -7.24
CA SER A 204 11.21 21.41 -5.90
C SER A 204 12.21 21.16 -4.76
N TYR A 205 13.24 20.35 -4.99
CA TYR A 205 14.31 20.08 -4.01
C TYR A 205 15.23 21.29 -3.76
N ASN A 206 15.23 22.27 -4.66
CA ASN A 206 15.99 23.51 -4.50
C ASN A 206 15.19 24.62 -3.78
N LEU A 207 13.95 24.33 -3.39
CA LEU A 207 13.11 25.28 -2.70
C LEU A 207 13.73 25.67 -1.33
N GLY A 208 13.82 26.97 -1.06
CA GLY A 208 14.50 27.47 0.13
C GLY A 208 16.03 27.65 0.00
N GLN A 209 16.64 27.09 -1.06
CA GLN A 209 18.07 27.28 -1.37
C GLN A 209 18.28 28.28 -2.53
N GLN A 210 17.33 28.34 -3.45
CA GLN A 210 17.34 29.21 -4.61
C GLN A 210 16.05 30.02 -4.68
N ILE A 211 16.13 31.23 -5.25
CA ILE A 211 14.96 32.07 -5.52
C ILE A 211 14.39 31.65 -6.88
N PRO A 212 13.10 31.24 -6.94
CA PRO A 212 12.49 30.82 -8.20
C PRO A 212 12.32 32.00 -9.16
N GLU A 213 12.49 31.73 -10.45
CA GLU A 213 12.01 32.66 -11.48
C GLU A 213 10.49 32.78 -11.42
N VAL A 214 9.95 33.86 -12.00
CA VAL A 214 8.52 34.10 -12.04
C VAL A 214 7.99 34.30 -13.45
N TRP A 215 6.75 33.89 -13.72
CA TRP A 215 5.97 34.39 -14.85
C TRP A 215 5.30 35.69 -14.41
N ASN A 216 5.57 36.78 -15.13
CA ASN A 216 4.98 38.07 -14.86
C ASN A 216 3.83 38.32 -15.81
N PHE A 217 2.59 38.35 -15.28
CA PHE A 217 1.37 38.64 -16.03
C PHE A 217 0.93 40.12 -15.87
N GLY A 218 1.81 40.99 -15.38
CA GLY A 218 1.61 42.42 -15.23
C GLY A 218 1.05 42.79 -13.85
N TRP A 219 -0.04 42.23 -13.45
CA TRP A 219 -0.76 42.50 -12.17
C TRP A 219 -0.56 41.42 -11.11
N PHE A 220 -0.05 40.28 -11.49
CA PHE A 220 0.37 39.22 -10.57
C PHE A 220 1.54 38.43 -11.18
N THR A 221 2.26 37.74 -10.31
CA THR A 221 3.35 36.86 -10.69
C THR A 221 3.09 35.46 -10.18
N ILE A 222 3.58 34.46 -10.90
CA ILE A 222 3.53 33.04 -10.51
C ILE A 222 4.96 32.51 -10.47
N GLU A 223 5.36 31.91 -9.35
CA GLU A 223 6.66 31.26 -9.22
C GLU A 223 6.78 30.04 -10.11
N LYS A 224 7.91 29.95 -10.83
CA LYS A 224 8.25 28.80 -11.67
C LYS A 224 8.83 27.67 -10.82
N VAL A 225 8.03 27.07 -9.96
CA VAL A 225 8.44 25.98 -9.08
C VAL A 225 7.78 24.67 -9.51
N GLY A 226 8.60 23.63 -9.67
CA GLY A 226 8.13 22.29 -10.00
C GLY A 226 7.57 21.54 -8.78
N TYR A 227 7.00 20.39 -9.07
CA TYR A 227 6.35 19.52 -8.09
C TYR A 227 6.96 18.10 -8.09
N GLN A 228 8.28 17.99 -8.36
CA GLN A 228 8.99 16.73 -8.35
C GLN A 228 8.77 15.99 -7.02
N ALA A 229 8.46 14.70 -7.08
CA ALA A 229 8.13 13.81 -5.97
C ALA A 229 6.87 14.20 -5.14
N GLN A 230 6.19 15.30 -5.44
CA GLN A 230 5.05 15.77 -4.66
C GLN A 230 3.74 15.09 -5.08
N VAL A 231 3.15 14.36 -4.15
CA VAL A 231 1.92 13.56 -4.38
C VAL A 231 0.66 14.41 -4.29
N ILE A 232 0.50 15.17 -3.21
CA ILE A 232 -0.75 15.89 -2.91
C ILE A 232 -1.07 16.94 -3.98
N PRO A 233 -0.14 17.83 -4.39
CA PRO A 233 -0.37 18.74 -5.49
C PRO A 233 -0.78 18.03 -6.78
N SER A 234 -0.14 16.88 -7.07
CA SER A 234 -0.38 16.11 -8.30
C SER A 234 -1.76 15.45 -8.32
N VAL A 235 -2.22 14.90 -7.19
CA VAL A 235 -3.58 14.37 -7.04
C VAL A 235 -4.60 15.49 -7.26
N LEU A 236 -4.44 16.62 -6.57
CA LEU A 236 -5.36 17.76 -6.65
C LEU A 236 -5.40 18.35 -8.08
N ALA A 237 -4.25 18.48 -8.74
CA ALA A 237 -4.17 18.95 -10.12
C ALA A 237 -4.85 17.97 -11.10
N GLY A 238 -4.63 16.66 -10.94
CA GLY A 238 -5.30 15.62 -11.72
C GLY A 238 -6.82 15.62 -11.52
N MET A 239 -7.27 15.82 -10.26
CA MET A 239 -8.70 15.96 -9.95
C MET A 239 -9.31 17.20 -10.64
N ALA A 240 -8.61 18.34 -10.56
CA ALA A 240 -9.06 19.57 -11.23
C ALA A 240 -9.18 19.38 -12.75
N LEU A 241 -8.14 18.78 -13.38
CA LEU A 241 -8.19 18.49 -14.81
C LEU A 241 -9.42 17.63 -15.17
N ALA A 242 -9.65 16.53 -14.45
CA ALA A 242 -10.78 15.64 -14.74
C ALA A 242 -12.14 16.32 -14.54
N VAL A 243 -12.28 17.16 -13.50
CA VAL A 243 -13.52 17.92 -13.25
C VAL A 243 -13.76 18.94 -14.38
N ILE A 244 -12.73 19.71 -14.76
CA ILE A 244 -12.81 20.71 -15.82
C ILE A 244 -13.15 20.04 -17.16
N GLU A 245 -12.41 18.99 -17.52
CA GLU A 245 -12.63 18.23 -18.74
C GLU A 245 -14.06 17.68 -18.83
N ASN A 246 -14.52 17.00 -17.77
CA ASN A 246 -15.86 16.43 -17.72
C ASN A 246 -16.96 17.50 -17.69
N GLY A 247 -16.68 18.68 -17.13
CA GLY A 247 -17.56 19.86 -17.23
C GLY A 247 -17.66 20.38 -18.65
N LEU A 248 -16.53 20.60 -19.31
CA LEU A 248 -16.48 21.07 -20.70
C LEU A 248 -17.15 20.09 -21.68
N LYS A 249 -16.99 18.79 -21.47
CA LYS A 249 -17.67 17.74 -22.26
C LYS A 249 -19.18 17.88 -22.29
N ARG A 250 -19.78 18.48 -21.28
CA ARG A 250 -21.26 18.69 -21.21
C ARG A 250 -21.74 19.95 -21.92
N ILE A 251 -20.85 20.90 -22.17
CA ILE A 251 -21.17 22.23 -22.68
C ILE A 251 -20.77 22.36 -24.15
N ILE A 252 -19.63 21.76 -24.53
CA ILE A 252 -19.05 21.91 -25.87
C ILE A 252 -19.77 20.98 -26.86
N PRO A 253 -20.22 21.50 -28.03
CA PRO A 253 -20.81 20.66 -29.06
C PRO A 253 -19.86 19.61 -29.63
N ASN A 254 -20.40 18.46 -30.05
CA ASN A 254 -19.61 17.29 -30.49
C ASN A 254 -18.62 17.60 -31.62
N TYR A 255 -18.92 18.52 -32.54
CA TYR A 255 -18.02 18.86 -33.65
C TYR A 255 -16.80 19.69 -33.25
N LEU A 256 -16.81 20.33 -32.06
CA LEU A 256 -15.66 21.06 -31.50
C LEU A 256 -14.95 20.29 -30.39
N TYR A 257 -15.53 19.17 -29.98
CA TYR A 257 -15.13 18.40 -28.81
C TYR A 257 -13.64 18.02 -28.81
N LEU A 258 -13.15 17.46 -29.93
CA LEU A 258 -11.78 16.93 -30.03
C LEU A 258 -10.69 18.02 -29.95
N VAL A 259 -11.04 19.27 -30.21
CA VAL A 259 -10.10 20.39 -30.21
C VAL A 259 -10.23 21.23 -28.94
N ILE A 260 -11.47 21.71 -28.67
CA ILE A 260 -11.66 22.69 -27.59
C ILE A 260 -11.56 22.07 -26.21
N VAL A 261 -12.12 20.87 -26.00
CA VAL A 261 -12.09 20.26 -24.67
C VAL A 261 -10.68 19.98 -24.17
N PRO A 262 -9.80 19.28 -24.93
CA PRO A 262 -8.43 19.02 -24.47
C PRO A 262 -7.61 20.30 -24.26
N VAL A 263 -7.66 21.23 -25.21
CA VAL A 263 -6.89 22.48 -25.14
C VAL A 263 -7.31 23.32 -23.94
N SER A 264 -8.62 23.58 -23.80
CA SER A 264 -9.13 24.42 -22.72
C SER A 264 -8.95 23.78 -21.36
N SER A 265 -9.19 22.46 -21.23
CA SER A 265 -9.02 21.76 -19.95
C SER A 265 -7.57 21.75 -19.50
N LEU A 266 -6.60 21.53 -20.40
CA LEU A 266 -5.18 21.58 -20.07
C LEU A 266 -4.75 22.99 -19.67
N ILE A 267 -5.07 24.02 -20.44
CA ILE A 267 -4.68 25.40 -20.13
C ILE A 267 -5.22 25.81 -18.76
N ILE A 268 -6.49 25.57 -18.50
CA ILE A 268 -7.13 25.94 -17.23
C ILE A 268 -6.51 25.13 -16.07
N ALA A 269 -6.33 23.80 -16.25
CA ALA A 269 -5.80 22.94 -15.20
C ALA A 269 -4.34 23.28 -14.87
N VAL A 270 -3.49 23.51 -15.87
CA VAL A 270 -2.08 23.89 -15.67
C VAL A 270 -2.00 25.25 -14.98
N PHE A 271 -2.80 26.24 -15.42
CA PHE A 271 -2.84 27.54 -14.78
C PHE A 271 -3.25 27.44 -13.31
N LEU A 272 -4.35 26.72 -13.01
CA LEU A 272 -4.80 26.50 -11.64
C LEU A 272 -3.78 25.69 -10.81
N ALA A 273 -3.11 24.72 -11.43
CA ALA A 273 -2.09 23.92 -10.75
C ALA A 273 -0.93 24.77 -10.24
N HIS A 274 -0.48 25.77 -11.02
CA HIS A 274 0.63 26.62 -10.60
C HIS A 274 0.22 27.84 -9.75
N THR A 275 -1.02 28.32 -9.87
CA THR A 275 -1.48 29.51 -9.13
C THR A 275 -2.08 29.17 -7.76
N LEU A 276 -2.93 28.17 -7.68
CA LEU A 276 -3.73 27.88 -6.48
C LEU A 276 -3.52 26.49 -5.94
N ILE A 277 -3.73 25.47 -6.79
CA ILE A 277 -3.83 24.06 -6.36
C ILE A 277 -2.48 23.56 -5.87
N GLY A 278 -1.42 23.84 -6.61
CA GLY A 278 -0.07 23.38 -6.28
C GLY A 278 0.47 23.97 -4.98
N PRO A 279 0.47 25.31 -4.80
CA PRO A 279 0.85 25.92 -3.53
C PRO A 279 0.01 25.45 -2.34
N PHE A 280 -1.31 25.32 -2.52
CA PHE A 280 -2.21 24.80 -1.49
C PHE A 280 -1.90 23.31 -1.17
N GLY A 281 -1.72 22.48 -2.21
CA GLY A 281 -1.36 21.07 -2.05
C GLY A 281 0.00 20.89 -1.36
N ARG A 282 0.98 21.76 -1.66
CA ARG A 282 2.29 21.77 -0.97
C ARG A 282 2.11 22.14 0.50
N MET A 283 1.34 23.16 0.81
CA MET A 283 1.06 23.56 2.19
C MET A 283 0.42 22.41 3.00
N ILE A 284 -0.53 21.67 2.43
CA ILE A 284 -1.10 20.49 3.07
C ILE A 284 -0.03 19.40 3.26
N GLY A 285 0.76 19.13 2.22
CA GLY A 285 1.83 18.14 2.27
C GLY A 285 2.87 18.44 3.35
N ASP A 286 3.31 19.69 3.43
CA ASP A 286 4.25 20.17 4.44
C ASP A 286 3.66 20.09 5.85
N GLY A 287 2.36 20.39 6.00
CA GLY A 287 1.64 20.22 7.27
C GLY A 287 1.59 18.78 7.74
N VAL A 288 1.33 17.84 6.82
CA VAL A 288 1.35 16.38 7.10
C VAL A 288 2.76 15.93 7.47
N ALA A 289 3.77 16.35 6.69
CA ALA A 289 5.17 16.02 6.97
C ALA A 289 5.62 16.58 8.33
N PHE A 290 5.23 17.82 8.67
CA PHE A 290 5.51 18.42 9.98
C PHE A 290 4.89 17.60 11.12
N ALA A 291 3.62 17.21 11.02
CA ALA A 291 2.94 16.42 12.04
C ALA A 291 3.62 15.06 12.24
N VAL A 292 3.94 14.36 11.14
CA VAL A 292 4.64 13.06 11.20
C VAL A 292 6.05 13.25 11.78
N LYS A 293 6.79 14.24 11.31
CA LYS A 293 8.11 14.58 11.85
C LYS A 293 8.04 14.86 13.35
N PHE A 294 7.08 15.68 13.80
CA PHE A 294 6.92 15.99 15.22
C PHE A 294 6.71 14.74 16.08
N ILE A 295 5.86 13.81 15.63
CA ILE A 295 5.55 12.57 16.34
C ILE A 295 6.71 11.56 16.25
N MET A 296 7.37 11.46 15.09
CA MET A 296 8.32 10.38 14.79
C MET A 296 9.80 10.76 14.99
N THR A 297 10.14 12.03 15.15
CA THR A 297 11.53 12.48 15.30
C THR A 297 11.79 13.36 16.53
N GLY A 298 10.74 13.83 17.19
CA GLY A 298 10.84 14.59 18.43
C GLY A 298 11.02 13.70 19.66
N SER A 299 10.87 14.27 20.85
CA SER A 299 10.92 13.55 22.13
C SER A 299 9.88 12.42 22.25
N LEU A 300 8.81 12.49 21.48
CA LEU A 300 7.75 11.48 21.41
C LEU A 300 8.06 10.36 20.40
N ALA A 301 9.15 10.42 19.66
CA ALA A 301 9.49 9.45 18.61
C ALA A 301 9.41 7.98 19.06
N PRO A 302 9.92 7.59 20.22
CA PRO A 302 9.83 6.20 20.67
C PRO A 302 8.37 5.74 20.83
N ILE A 303 7.55 6.60 21.43
CA ILE A 303 6.12 6.29 21.66
C ILE A 303 5.35 6.30 20.33
N GLY A 304 5.58 7.31 19.50
CA GLY A 304 4.93 7.44 18.19
C GLY A 304 5.25 6.26 17.27
N ALA A 305 6.51 5.86 17.20
CA ALA A 305 6.96 4.73 16.40
C ALA A 305 6.42 3.38 16.93
N ALA A 306 6.41 3.20 18.27
CA ALA A 306 5.81 2.01 18.88
C ALA A 306 4.30 1.93 18.61
N LEU A 307 3.57 3.04 18.77
CA LEU A 307 2.14 3.11 18.51
C LEU A 307 1.81 2.85 17.04
N PHE A 308 2.57 3.44 16.12
CA PHE A 308 2.41 3.20 14.69
C PHE A 308 2.66 1.73 14.34
N GLY A 309 3.78 1.14 14.84
CA GLY A 309 4.08 -0.27 14.65
C GLY A 309 2.98 -1.18 15.18
N PHE A 310 2.38 -0.86 16.33
CA PHE A 310 1.25 -1.59 16.90
C PHE A 310 0.00 -1.47 16.01
N LEU A 311 -0.33 -0.29 15.53
CA LEU A 311 -1.57 -0.01 14.81
C LEU A 311 -1.50 -0.33 13.31
N TYR A 312 -0.31 -0.50 12.73
CA TYR A 312 -0.16 -0.68 11.28
C TYR A 312 -0.91 -1.92 10.76
N ALA A 313 -0.88 -3.03 11.48
CA ALA A 313 -1.59 -4.24 11.07
C ALA A 313 -3.13 -4.05 11.01
N PRO A 314 -3.82 -3.43 11.98
CA PRO A 314 -5.20 -2.97 11.81
C PRO A 314 -5.43 -2.06 10.60
N LEU A 315 -4.50 -1.13 10.31
CA LEU A 315 -4.59 -0.27 9.12
C LEU A 315 -4.52 -1.09 7.81
N VAL A 316 -3.73 -2.17 7.79
CA VAL A 316 -3.69 -3.10 6.63
C VAL A 316 -5.02 -3.81 6.46
N ILE A 317 -5.63 -4.30 7.55
CA ILE A 317 -6.93 -4.98 7.50
C ILE A 317 -8.01 -4.08 6.89
N THR A 318 -8.04 -2.81 7.27
CA THR A 318 -9.02 -1.83 6.77
C THR A 318 -8.68 -1.30 5.37
N GLY A 319 -7.47 -1.56 4.87
CA GLY A 319 -6.98 -1.00 3.60
C GLY A 319 -6.49 0.45 3.70
N VAL A 320 -6.60 1.08 4.87
CA VAL A 320 -6.17 2.47 5.12
C VAL A 320 -4.65 2.63 4.96
N HIS A 321 -3.86 1.57 5.23
CA HIS A 321 -2.40 1.58 5.11
C HIS A 321 -1.89 2.10 3.75
N GLN A 322 -2.67 2.05 2.68
CA GLN A 322 -2.28 2.58 1.37
C GLN A 322 -2.07 4.10 1.40
N THR A 323 -2.68 4.82 2.34
CA THR A 323 -2.49 6.26 2.49
C THR A 323 -1.12 6.61 3.07
N THR A 324 -0.47 5.67 3.77
CA THR A 324 0.89 5.91 4.32
C THR A 324 1.92 6.10 3.23
N LEU A 325 1.71 5.55 2.02
CA LEU A 325 2.60 5.77 0.88
C LEU A 325 2.74 7.25 0.51
N ALA A 326 1.61 7.99 0.53
CA ALA A 326 1.64 9.42 0.28
C ALA A 326 2.40 10.19 1.37
N ILE A 327 2.27 9.75 2.62
CA ILE A 327 3.00 10.31 3.77
C ILE A 327 4.49 10.05 3.62
N ASP A 328 4.88 8.80 3.31
CA ASP A 328 6.28 8.43 3.07
C ASP A 328 6.91 9.29 1.97
N MET A 329 6.22 9.44 0.83
CA MET A 329 6.71 10.27 -0.29
C MET A 329 6.86 11.73 0.10
N GLN A 330 5.90 12.29 0.84
CA GLN A 330 5.98 13.66 1.33
C GLN A 330 7.14 13.86 2.31
N MET A 331 7.38 12.87 3.20
CA MET A 331 8.52 12.91 4.13
C MET A 331 9.85 12.84 3.38
N VAL A 332 9.98 11.95 2.41
CA VAL A 332 11.19 11.84 1.58
C VAL A 332 11.47 13.16 0.86
N GLN A 333 10.44 13.78 0.28
CA GLN A 333 10.59 15.05 -0.41
C GLN A 333 10.99 16.19 0.53
N SER A 334 10.38 16.30 1.72
CA SER A 334 10.57 17.42 2.62
C SER A 334 11.78 17.29 3.55
N THR A 335 12.22 16.07 3.89
CA THR A 335 13.28 15.82 4.87
C THR A 335 14.42 14.93 4.35
N GLY A 336 14.36 14.50 3.09
CA GLY A 336 15.36 13.61 2.50
C GLY A 336 15.32 12.18 3.05
N GLY A 337 14.18 11.76 3.60
CA GLY A 337 13.97 10.40 4.11
C GLY A 337 12.69 10.26 4.90
N THR A 338 12.29 9.03 5.20
CA THR A 338 11.07 8.75 5.96
C THR A 338 11.32 7.88 7.19
N PRO A 339 10.75 8.22 8.37
CA PRO A 339 10.74 7.36 9.54
C PRO A 339 9.60 6.34 9.53
N VAL A 340 8.64 6.43 8.61
CA VAL A 340 7.43 5.60 8.57
C VAL A 340 7.71 4.26 7.89
N TRP A 341 8.42 4.25 6.76
CA TRP A 341 8.74 3.04 6.00
C TRP A 341 9.47 1.95 6.81
N PRO A 342 10.46 2.27 7.67
CA PRO A 342 11.08 1.28 8.55
C PRO A 342 10.06 0.51 9.40
N LEU A 343 9.05 1.20 9.92
CA LEU A 343 8.03 0.62 10.80
C LEU A 343 7.05 -0.28 10.03
N ILE A 344 6.74 0.07 8.78
CA ILE A 344 5.94 -0.73 7.86
C ILE A 344 6.62 -2.08 7.60
N ALA A 345 7.90 -2.05 7.23
CA ALA A 345 8.65 -3.26 6.94
C ALA A 345 8.80 -4.15 8.20
N LEU A 346 9.01 -3.57 9.38
CA LEU A 346 9.05 -4.30 10.65
C LEU A 346 7.71 -4.94 11.00
N SER A 347 6.60 -4.27 10.73
CA SER A 347 5.27 -4.85 10.92
C SER A 347 5.05 -6.07 10.02
N ASN A 348 5.51 -6.03 8.76
CA ASN A 348 5.43 -7.17 7.85
C ASN A 348 6.24 -8.36 8.39
N ILE A 349 7.44 -8.11 8.90
CA ILE A 349 8.29 -9.14 9.54
C ILE A 349 7.58 -9.73 10.76
N ALA A 350 6.99 -8.91 11.62
CA ALA A 350 6.30 -9.35 12.81
C ALA A 350 5.08 -10.22 12.49
N GLN A 351 4.32 -9.88 11.43
CA GLN A 351 3.21 -10.72 10.96
C GLN A 351 3.68 -12.09 10.47
N ALA A 352 4.78 -12.14 9.72
CA ALA A 352 5.41 -13.38 9.29
C ALA A 352 5.89 -14.22 10.48
N ALA A 353 6.56 -13.58 11.45
CA ALA A 353 7.10 -14.21 12.63
C ALA A 353 6.03 -14.83 13.54
N ALA A 354 4.87 -14.17 13.67
CA ALA A 354 3.75 -14.74 14.41
C ALA A 354 3.22 -16.02 13.75
N VAL A 355 3.17 -16.07 12.41
CA VAL A 355 2.83 -17.30 11.66
C VAL A 355 3.87 -18.40 11.91
N VAL A 356 5.16 -18.06 11.91
CA VAL A 356 6.23 -19.02 12.26
C VAL A 356 6.02 -19.59 13.66
N GLY A 357 5.63 -18.75 14.63
CA GLY A 357 5.25 -19.21 15.96
C GLY A 357 4.13 -20.25 15.95
N VAL A 358 3.12 -20.08 15.10
CA VAL A 358 2.04 -21.08 14.90
C VAL A 358 2.60 -22.35 14.26
N ILE A 359 3.46 -22.25 13.23
CA ILE A 359 4.07 -23.41 12.52
C ILE A 359 4.85 -24.29 13.49
N ILE A 360 5.58 -23.69 14.42
CA ILE A 360 6.42 -24.42 15.38
C ILE A 360 5.56 -25.24 16.34
N VAL A 361 4.45 -24.69 16.82
CA VAL A 361 3.62 -25.35 17.85
C VAL A 361 2.48 -26.19 17.30
N SER A 362 2.00 -25.90 16.07
CA SER A 362 0.95 -26.69 15.42
C SER A 362 1.53 -27.98 14.83
N ARG A 363 0.89 -29.11 15.17
CA ARG A 363 1.26 -30.45 14.64
C ARG A 363 0.45 -30.83 13.39
N LYS A 364 -0.50 -30.00 12.95
CA LYS A 364 -1.40 -30.29 11.84
C LYS A 364 -0.71 -30.09 10.50
N HIS A 365 -0.63 -31.15 9.69
CA HIS A 365 0.03 -31.13 8.38
C HIS A 365 -0.65 -30.12 7.44
N ASN A 366 -1.97 -30.11 7.37
CA ASN A 366 -2.76 -29.21 6.51
C ASN A 366 -2.57 -27.71 6.84
N GLU A 367 -2.26 -27.37 8.08
CA GLU A 367 -1.96 -25.99 8.45
C GLU A 367 -0.61 -25.53 7.93
N ARG A 368 0.39 -26.41 7.90
CA ARG A 368 1.73 -26.08 7.39
C ARG A 368 1.74 -25.77 5.90
N GLU A 369 0.91 -26.45 5.12
CA GLU A 369 0.78 -26.21 3.67
C GLU A 369 0.36 -24.77 3.34
N ILE A 370 -0.40 -24.12 4.24
CA ILE A 370 -0.85 -22.73 4.08
C ILE A 370 0.08 -21.77 4.79
N SER A 371 0.51 -22.14 6.00
CA SER A 371 1.26 -21.23 6.88
C SER A 371 2.66 -20.97 6.36
N VAL A 372 3.35 -21.97 5.78
CA VAL A 372 4.72 -21.81 5.29
C VAL A 372 4.79 -20.83 4.11
N PRO A 373 4.01 -20.99 3.02
CA PRO A 373 4.00 -20.00 1.94
C PRO A 373 3.54 -18.62 2.40
N ALA A 374 2.60 -18.55 3.36
CA ALA A 374 2.10 -17.30 3.92
C ALA A 374 3.20 -16.56 4.72
N ALA A 375 3.97 -17.28 5.54
CA ALA A 375 5.10 -16.70 6.27
C ALA A 375 6.18 -16.18 5.31
N ILE A 376 6.56 -16.97 4.30
CA ILE A 376 7.54 -16.56 3.28
C ILE A 376 7.06 -15.30 2.55
N SER A 377 5.81 -15.27 2.11
CA SER A 377 5.20 -14.11 1.45
C SER A 377 5.28 -12.85 2.32
N ALA A 378 4.97 -12.98 3.61
CA ALA A 378 5.00 -11.85 4.55
C ALA A 378 6.43 -11.37 4.86
N PHE A 379 7.40 -12.28 4.97
CA PHE A 379 8.82 -11.90 5.07
C PHE A 379 9.33 -11.18 3.82
N LEU A 380 8.71 -11.41 2.67
CA LEU A 380 9.01 -10.70 1.42
C LEU A 380 8.12 -9.43 1.23
N GLY A 381 7.33 -9.05 2.23
CA GLY A 381 6.57 -7.81 2.25
C GLY A 381 5.09 -7.92 1.86
N VAL A 382 4.60 -9.12 1.51
CA VAL A 382 3.18 -9.35 1.16
C VAL A 382 2.49 -10.08 2.31
N THR A 383 1.84 -9.32 3.20
CA THR A 383 1.34 -9.81 4.50
C THR A 383 -0.05 -10.42 4.46
N GLU A 384 -0.84 -10.17 3.41
CA GLU A 384 -2.24 -10.59 3.35
C GLU A 384 -2.45 -12.10 3.56
N PRO A 385 -1.63 -13.00 2.98
CA PRO A 385 -1.79 -14.44 3.23
C PRO A 385 -1.56 -14.81 4.70
N ALA A 386 -0.58 -14.19 5.35
CA ALA A 386 -0.25 -14.41 6.76
C ALA A 386 -1.34 -13.86 7.69
N MET A 387 -1.77 -12.63 7.42
CA MET A 387 -2.76 -11.94 8.24
C MET A 387 -4.14 -12.62 8.17
N TYR A 388 -4.67 -12.80 6.96
CA TYR A 388 -6.01 -13.34 6.79
C TYR A 388 -6.07 -14.86 6.89
N GLY A 389 -5.01 -15.56 6.46
CA GLY A 389 -4.97 -17.02 6.49
C GLY A 389 -4.74 -17.59 7.88
N ILE A 390 -3.93 -16.93 8.72
CA ILE A 390 -3.49 -17.46 10.00
C ILE A 390 -3.72 -16.48 11.17
N ASN A 391 -3.17 -15.27 11.09
CA ASN A 391 -3.12 -14.37 12.26
C ASN A 391 -4.51 -13.92 12.72
N LEU A 392 -5.42 -13.59 11.79
CA LEU A 392 -6.81 -13.24 12.09
C LEU A 392 -7.64 -14.47 12.43
N LYS A 393 -7.40 -15.61 11.81
CA LYS A 393 -8.11 -16.86 12.11
C LYS A 393 -7.99 -17.25 13.58
N TYR A 394 -6.76 -17.19 14.12
CA TYR A 394 -6.50 -17.48 15.53
C TYR A 394 -6.61 -16.26 16.45
N ARG A 395 -6.69 -15.05 15.91
CA ARG A 395 -6.75 -13.73 16.58
C ARG A 395 -5.52 -13.40 17.42
N PHE A 396 -5.09 -14.29 18.33
CA PHE A 396 -3.94 -14.02 19.22
C PHE A 396 -2.61 -13.85 18.48
N PRO A 397 -2.27 -14.56 17.37
CA PRO A 397 -1.02 -14.30 16.65
C PRO A 397 -0.98 -12.89 16.07
N MET A 398 -2.14 -12.35 15.65
CA MET A 398 -2.26 -10.96 15.22
C MET A 398 -1.82 -9.99 16.31
N LEU A 399 -2.32 -10.17 17.54
CA LEU A 399 -1.94 -9.34 18.69
C LEU A 399 -0.46 -9.51 19.05
N CYS A 400 0.07 -10.74 18.99
CA CYS A 400 1.49 -11.00 19.22
C CYS A 400 2.38 -10.28 18.19
N ALA A 401 1.99 -10.28 16.91
CA ALA A 401 2.66 -9.53 15.85
C ALA A 401 2.62 -8.02 16.10
N MET A 402 1.46 -7.48 16.46
CA MET A 402 1.31 -6.06 16.81
C MET A 402 2.22 -5.64 17.97
N ILE A 403 2.31 -6.46 19.01
CA ILE A 403 3.21 -6.22 20.16
C ILE A 403 4.68 -6.27 19.71
N GLY A 404 5.08 -7.27 18.95
CA GLY A 404 6.46 -7.37 18.44
C GLY A 404 6.83 -6.20 17.53
N SER A 405 5.92 -5.78 16.66
CA SER A 405 6.08 -4.59 15.82
C SER A 405 6.21 -3.31 16.65
N ALA A 406 5.45 -3.19 17.74
CA ALA A 406 5.55 -2.05 18.67
C ALA A 406 6.94 -1.97 19.33
N PHE A 407 7.48 -3.09 19.83
CA PHE A 407 8.82 -3.11 20.43
C PHE A 407 9.91 -2.80 19.39
N ALA A 408 9.80 -3.34 18.19
CA ALA A 408 10.73 -3.02 17.11
C ALA A 408 10.62 -1.54 16.70
N GLY A 409 9.41 -1.00 16.64
CA GLY A 409 9.15 0.41 16.40
C GLY A 409 9.72 1.32 17.49
N LEU A 410 9.62 0.90 18.77
CA LEU A 410 10.23 1.61 19.89
C LEU A 410 11.74 1.81 19.67
N ILE A 411 12.43 0.75 19.23
CA ILE A 411 13.87 0.81 18.90
C ILE A 411 14.12 1.82 17.80
N CYS A 412 13.34 1.75 16.70
CA CYS A 412 13.49 2.70 15.60
C CYS A 412 13.24 4.15 16.04
N GLY A 413 12.27 4.38 16.90
CA GLY A 413 11.98 5.70 17.45
C GLY A 413 13.09 6.22 18.38
N LEU A 414 13.69 5.35 19.23
CA LEU A 414 14.79 5.71 20.12
C LEU A 414 16.04 6.17 19.36
N PHE A 415 16.32 5.53 18.22
CA PHE A 415 17.51 5.80 17.42
C PHE A 415 17.22 6.63 16.16
N HIS A 416 15.98 7.14 16.01
CA HIS A 416 15.53 7.97 14.87
C HIS A 416 15.85 7.32 13.52
N VAL A 417 15.60 6.02 13.39
CA VAL A 417 15.86 5.27 12.17
C VAL A 417 15.02 5.81 11.01
N THR A 418 15.67 6.10 9.89
CA THR A 418 15.04 6.61 8.68
C THR A 418 15.42 5.79 7.46
N ALA A 419 14.48 5.68 6.52
CA ALA A 419 14.72 5.12 5.19
C ALA A 419 15.01 6.25 4.19
N ASN A 420 15.77 5.96 3.13
CA ASN A 420 15.99 6.85 1.99
C ASN A 420 14.69 7.04 1.18
N GLY A 421 13.82 6.04 1.17
CA GLY A 421 12.56 6.05 0.44
C GLY A 421 11.72 4.81 0.70
N ILE A 422 10.68 4.67 -0.09
CA ILE A 422 9.85 3.47 -0.12
C ILE A 422 10.61 2.37 -0.86
N GLY A 423 10.56 1.14 -0.34
CA GLY A 423 11.19 -0.02 -0.96
C GLY A 423 10.29 -1.25 -0.92
N VAL A 424 10.89 -2.41 -0.77
CA VAL A 424 10.16 -3.66 -0.49
C VAL A 424 9.94 -3.76 1.01
N GLY A 425 8.76 -4.21 1.41
CA GLY A 425 8.48 -4.54 2.80
C GLY A 425 9.21 -5.81 3.27
N GLY A 426 9.06 -6.16 4.53
CA GLY A 426 9.66 -7.36 5.10
C GLY A 426 11.19 -7.30 5.21
N LEU A 427 11.84 -8.45 5.11
CA LEU A 427 13.30 -8.57 5.29
C LEU A 427 14.11 -7.74 4.28
N PRO A 428 13.77 -7.70 2.97
CA PRO A 428 14.49 -6.86 2.03
C PRO A 428 14.37 -5.36 2.32
N GLY A 429 13.44 -4.96 3.18
CA GLY A 429 13.24 -3.56 3.57
C GLY A 429 14.47 -2.87 4.14
N ILE A 430 15.43 -3.62 4.68
CA ILE A 430 16.70 -3.07 5.17
C ILE A 430 17.46 -2.31 4.09
N LEU A 431 17.33 -2.68 2.83
CA LEU A 431 18.00 -2.02 1.71
C LEU A 431 17.50 -0.58 1.47
N SER A 432 16.31 -0.27 1.95
CA SER A 432 15.74 1.09 1.89
C SER A 432 16.19 1.97 3.06
N ILE A 433 16.73 1.37 4.13
CA ILE A 433 17.17 2.09 5.33
C ILE A 433 18.49 2.80 5.05
N LYS A 434 18.66 4.01 5.58
CA LYS A 434 19.94 4.72 5.49
C LYS A 434 21.06 3.87 6.12
N PRO A 435 22.20 3.67 5.45
CA PRO A 435 23.24 2.72 5.87
C PRO A 435 23.73 2.90 7.31
N GLN A 436 23.78 4.12 7.79
CA GLN A 436 24.17 4.44 9.17
C GLN A 436 23.27 3.80 10.24
N PHE A 437 22.05 3.41 9.90
CA PHE A 437 21.10 2.77 10.82
C PHE A 437 21.00 1.24 10.67
N TRP A 438 21.75 0.62 9.76
CA TRP A 438 21.59 -0.81 9.46
C TRP A 438 21.76 -1.70 10.65
N SER A 439 22.77 -1.47 11.50
CA SER A 439 23.01 -2.27 12.71
C SER A 439 21.85 -2.17 13.71
N ILE A 440 21.34 -0.96 13.93
CA ILE A 440 20.19 -0.71 14.80
C ILE A 440 18.92 -1.32 14.20
N TYR A 441 18.74 -1.16 12.88
CA TYR A 441 17.58 -1.70 12.20
C TYR A 441 17.60 -3.24 12.19
N ALA A 442 18.76 -3.86 12.01
CA ALA A 442 18.92 -5.32 12.14
C ALA A 442 18.53 -5.82 13.55
N LEU A 443 18.87 -5.07 14.62
CA LEU A 443 18.40 -5.34 15.97
C LEU A 443 16.88 -5.24 16.07
N ALA A 444 16.27 -4.19 15.49
CA ALA A 444 14.82 -4.03 15.45
C ALA A 444 14.15 -5.18 14.68
N MET A 445 14.73 -5.62 13.54
CA MET A 445 14.26 -6.79 12.79
C MET A 445 14.33 -8.06 13.63
N LEU A 446 15.40 -8.27 14.38
CA LEU A 446 15.54 -9.42 15.29
C LEU A 446 14.43 -9.42 16.35
N VAL A 447 14.13 -8.26 16.93
CA VAL A 447 13.02 -8.09 17.89
C VAL A 447 11.67 -8.35 17.21
N ALA A 448 11.46 -7.85 16.01
CA ALA A 448 10.25 -8.11 15.22
C ALA A 448 10.07 -9.60 14.84
N ILE A 449 11.14 -10.39 14.84
CA ILE A 449 11.09 -11.84 14.63
C ILE A 449 10.88 -12.57 15.96
N VAL A 450 11.74 -12.35 16.92
CA VAL A 450 11.81 -13.16 18.13
C VAL A 450 10.61 -12.95 19.05
N VAL A 451 10.20 -11.71 19.26
CA VAL A 451 9.09 -11.39 20.19
C VAL A 451 7.76 -12.00 19.72
N PRO A 452 7.31 -11.85 18.46
CA PRO A 452 6.08 -12.47 18.01
C PRO A 452 6.13 -14.01 18.05
N ILE A 453 7.25 -14.62 17.69
CA ILE A 453 7.41 -16.08 17.76
C ILE A 453 7.19 -16.56 19.19
N ILE A 454 7.94 -16.01 20.15
CA ILE A 454 7.87 -16.42 21.56
C ILE A 454 6.47 -16.19 22.13
N LEU A 455 5.91 -15.00 21.93
CA LEU A 455 4.57 -14.67 22.44
C LEU A 455 3.51 -15.60 21.84
N THR A 456 3.56 -15.85 20.52
CA THR A 456 2.62 -16.74 19.85
C THR A 456 2.72 -18.16 20.38
N MET A 457 3.94 -18.69 20.58
CA MET A 457 4.16 -20.02 21.13
C MET A 457 3.60 -20.13 22.55
N LEU A 458 3.88 -19.15 23.41
CA LEU A 458 3.42 -19.14 24.80
C LEU A 458 1.89 -19.08 24.90
N VAL A 459 1.27 -18.19 24.12
CA VAL A 459 -0.19 -18.05 24.11
C VAL A 459 -0.86 -19.29 23.51
N TYR A 460 -0.32 -19.85 22.43
CA TYR A 460 -0.79 -21.10 21.85
C TYR A 460 -0.78 -22.23 22.86
N GLN A 461 0.34 -22.45 23.54
CA GLN A 461 0.47 -23.52 24.55
C GLN A 461 -0.50 -23.33 25.73
N ARG A 462 -0.71 -22.09 26.19
CA ARG A 462 -1.69 -21.78 27.23
C ARG A 462 -3.12 -22.10 26.80
N LYS A 463 -3.50 -21.71 25.58
CA LYS A 463 -4.82 -21.97 25.02
C LYS A 463 -5.04 -23.47 24.77
N ALA A 464 -4.03 -24.17 24.27
CA ALA A 464 -4.10 -25.63 24.07
C ALA A 464 -4.30 -26.37 25.40
N ARG A 465 -3.61 -25.97 26.48
CA ARG A 465 -3.80 -26.55 27.83
C ARG A 465 -5.18 -26.29 28.42
N ARG A 466 -5.86 -25.20 28.01
CA ARG A 466 -7.21 -24.86 28.45
C ARG A 466 -8.31 -25.45 27.55
N GLY A 467 -7.95 -26.18 26.50
CA GLY A 467 -8.92 -26.71 25.52
C GLY A 467 -9.62 -25.62 24.68
N GLU A 468 -9.09 -24.37 24.70
CA GLU A 468 -9.69 -23.23 23.97
C GLU A 468 -9.31 -23.20 22.49
N LEU A 469 -8.28 -23.93 22.08
CA LEU A 469 -7.97 -24.17 20.69
C LEU A 469 -8.89 -25.30 20.25
N ALA A 470 -10.02 -24.96 19.63
CA ALA A 470 -10.86 -25.93 18.98
C ALA A 470 -9.95 -26.77 18.06
N VAL A 471 -9.92 -28.05 18.34
CA VAL A 471 -9.35 -29.06 17.46
C VAL A 471 -10.32 -29.14 16.29
N VAL A 472 -10.19 -28.23 15.32
CA VAL A 472 -10.86 -28.34 14.02
C VAL A 472 -9.88 -28.92 13.02
#